data_33d7bb5dc9dc25cefef64e11e4f1306b
#
_entry.id   33d7bb5dc9dc25cefef64e11e4f1306b
#
_cell.length_a   1.000
_cell.length_b   1.000
_cell.length_c   1.000
_cell.angle_alpha   90.00
_cell.angle_beta   90.00
_cell.angle_gamma   90.00
#
_symmetry.space_group_name_H-M   'P 1'
#
loop_
_entity.id
_entity.type
_entity.pdbx_description
1 polymer ?
#
loop_
_entity_poly.entity_id
_entity_poly.type
_entity_poly.pdbx_seq_one_letter_code
_entity_poly.pdbx_strand_id
1 'polypeptide(L)'
;MQLRAICKSKIHRATVTFTDVNYIGSIGIDSTLMERSNILPGEKVCVWNVNNGHRIETYAIPAPAGSGQITINGAAARKFQRLDIVIIVAFVLTDEVVTPKMILVDEKNAFVKDLIDNQPGI
;
A
#
# COMPACT_ATOMS: atom_id res chain seq x y z
N MET A 1 -1.35 -6.00 -29.51
CA MET A 1 -1.53 -5.47 -28.14
C MET A 1 -0.35 -5.88 -27.27
N GLN A 2 0.22 -4.94 -26.56
CA GLN A 2 1.24 -5.21 -25.55
C GLN A 2 0.69 -4.78 -24.19
N LEU A 3 0.58 -5.70 -23.26
CA LEU A 3 0.19 -5.39 -21.89
C LEU A 3 1.43 -5.11 -21.06
N ARG A 4 1.41 -3.97 -20.39
CA ARG A 4 2.50 -3.53 -19.51
C ARG A 4 1.96 -3.38 -18.10
N ALA A 5 2.79 -3.67 -17.11
CA ALA A 5 2.45 -3.42 -15.71
C ALA A 5 2.74 -1.94 -15.42
N ILE A 6 1.69 -1.14 -15.35
CA ILE A 6 1.78 0.31 -15.14
C ILE A 6 1.34 0.61 -13.71
N CYS A 7 2.14 1.41 -12.99
CA CYS A 7 1.77 1.82 -11.63
C CYS A 7 0.47 2.62 -11.67
N LYS A 8 -0.54 2.15 -10.93
CA LYS A 8 -1.84 2.81 -10.86
C LYS A 8 -2.14 3.37 -9.48
N SER A 9 -1.51 2.85 -8.43
CA SER A 9 -1.82 3.22 -7.06
C SER A 9 -0.56 3.24 -6.22
N LYS A 10 -0.48 4.22 -5.30
CA LYS A 10 0.62 4.27 -4.34
C LYS A 10 0.16 4.94 -3.05
N ILE A 11 0.42 4.28 -1.93
CA ILE A 11 0.30 4.88 -0.60
C ILE A 11 1.71 5.07 -0.09
N HIS A 12 2.15 6.32 0.01
CA HIS A 12 3.52 6.65 0.33
C HIS A 12 3.70 6.88 1.82
N ARG A 13 4.63 6.13 2.43
CA ARG A 13 5.08 6.26 3.82
C ARG A 13 3.99 5.97 4.85
N ALA A 14 3.23 4.91 4.61
CA ALA A 14 2.32 4.39 5.63
C ALA A 14 3.13 3.77 6.77
N THR A 15 2.57 3.79 7.97
CA THR A 15 3.19 3.21 9.16
C THR A 15 2.48 1.92 9.54
N VAL A 16 3.23 0.83 9.68
CA VAL A 16 2.68 -0.45 10.10
C VAL A 16 2.17 -0.34 11.54
N THR A 17 0.89 -0.68 11.75
CA THR A 17 0.27 -0.58 13.08
C THR A 17 0.25 -1.90 13.83
N PHE A 18 0.27 -3.03 13.10
CA PHE A 18 0.24 -4.35 13.72
C PHE A 18 0.77 -5.41 12.75
N THR A 19 1.35 -6.48 13.29
CA THR A 19 1.77 -7.65 12.51
C THR A 19 1.25 -8.91 13.19
N ASP A 20 0.76 -9.87 12.40
CA ASP A 20 0.22 -11.12 12.92
C ASP A 20 0.63 -12.29 12.02
N VAL A 21 1.67 -13.00 12.41
CA VAL A 21 2.22 -14.12 11.64
C VAL A 21 1.25 -15.31 11.58
N ASN A 22 0.33 -15.41 12.51
CA ASN A 22 -0.61 -16.52 12.61
C ASN A 22 -1.92 -16.28 11.87
N TYR A 23 -2.14 -15.09 11.35
CA TYR A 23 -3.33 -14.75 10.59
C TYR A 23 -3.17 -15.14 9.12
N ILE A 24 -4.30 -15.30 8.41
CA ILE A 24 -4.27 -15.55 6.96
C ILE A 24 -3.54 -14.39 6.27
N GLY A 25 -2.62 -14.72 5.34
CA GLY A 25 -1.79 -13.71 4.67
C GLY A 25 -2.61 -12.64 3.96
N SER A 26 -2.23 -11.39 4.15
CA SER A 26 -2.86 -10.22 3.52
C SER A 26 -2.24 -8.96 4.11
N ILE A 27 -2.61 -7.80 3.56
CA ILE A 27 -2.35 -6.52 4.22
C ILE A 27 -3.69 -5.82 4.46
N GLY A 28 -3.98 -5.55 5.74
CA GLY A 28 -5.16 -4.76 6.11
C GLY A 28 -4.84 -3.29 5.94
N ILE A 29 -5.66 -2.58 5.19
CA ILE A 29 -5.47 -1.16 4.90
C ILE A 29 -6.75 -0.41 5.23
N ASP A 30 -6.63 0.68 5.99
CA ASP A 30 -7.74 1.62 6.22
C ASP A 30 -8.49 1.84 4.90
N SER A 31 -9.80 1.53 4.88
CA SER A 31 -10.59 1.56 3.65
C SER A 31 -10.65 2.95 3.02
N THR A 32 -10.53 4.02 3.80
CA THR A 32 -10.44 5.38 3.27
C THR A 32 -9.18 5.56 2.41
N LEU A 33 -8.06 4.99 2.84
CA LEU A 33 -6.81 5.05 2.07
C LEU A 33 -6.89 4.21 0.81
N MET A 34 -7.53 3.04 0.88
CA MET A 34 -7.75 2.20 -0.30
C MET A 34 -8.56 2.95 -1.36
N GLU A 35 -9.63 3.59 -0.93
CA GLU A 35 -10.50 4.36 -1.82
C GLU A 35 -9.75 5.52 -2.47
N ARG A 36 -9.01 6.29 -1.68
CA ARG A 36 -8.24 7.43 -2.18
C ARG A 36 -7.12 7.05 -3.13
N SER A 37 -6.55 5.86 -2.97
CA SER A 37 -5.47 5.37 -3.82
C SER A 37 -5.95 4.42 -4.92
N ASN A 38 -7.26 4.18 -5.02
CA ASN A 38 -7.86 3.29 -6.01
C ASN A 38 -7.34 1.85 -5.90
N ILE A 39 -7.28 1.33 -4.68
CA ILE A 39 -6.98 -0.08 -4.42
C ILE A 39 -8.26 -0.77 -4.00
N LEU A 40 -8.62 -1.84 -4.69
CA LEU A 40 -9.83 -2.61 -4.43
C LEU A 40 -9.56 -3.74 -3.43
N PRO A 41 -10.58 -4.17 -2.66
CA PRO A 41 -10.46 -5.37 -1.84
C PRO A 41 -10.04 -6.58 -2.69
N GLY A 42 -9.05 -7.33 -2.20
CA GLY A 42 -8.52 -8.49 -2.90
C GLY A 42 -7.47 -8.18 -3.96
N GLU A 43 -7.22 -6.93 -4.24
CA GLU A 43 -6.24 -6.55 -5.25
C GLU A 43 -4.82 -6.85 -4.78
N LYS A 44 -4.00 -7.40 -5.69
CA LYS A 44 -2.59 -7.64 -5.43
C LYS A 44 -1.86 -6.33 -5.25
N VAL A 45 -1.05 -6.25 -4.20
CA VAL A 45 -0.20 -5.07 -3.93
C VAL A 45 1.23 -5.51 -3.63
N CYS A 46 2.16 -4.63 -3.94
CA CYS A 46 3.54 -4.71 -3.50
C CYS A 46 3.68 -3.86 -2.24
N VAL A 47 4.40 -4.36 -1.24
CA VAL A 47 4.66 -3.62 -0.01
C VAL A 47 6.17 -3.55 0.17
N TRP A 48 6.70 -2.34 0.20
CA TRP A 48 8.13 -2.08 0.29
C TRP A 48 8.44 -1.46 1.64
N ASN A 49 9.29 -2.14 2.41
CA ASN A 49 9.67 -1.67 3.75
C ASN A 49 10.83 -0.69 3.65
N VAL A 50 10.60 0.55 4.02
CA VAL A 50 11.61 1.61 3.96
C VAL A 50 12.73 1.38 4.99
N ASN A 51 12.40 0.77 6.13
CA ASN A 51 13.36 0.58 7.21
C ASN A 51 14.40 -0.50 6.95
N ASN A 52 14.04 -1.56 6.20
CA ASN A 52 14.95 -2.68 5.97
C ASN A 52 15.11 -3.07 4.50
N GLY A 53 14.35 -2.47 3.61
CA GLY A 53 14.43 -2.74 2.17
C GLY A 53 13.72 -4.01 1.71
N HIS A 54 13.08 -4.76 2.60
CA HIS A 54 12.33 -5.94 2.20
C HIS A 54 11.15 -5.57 1.30
N ARG A 55 10.88 -6.43 0.32
CA ARG A 55 9.77 -6.28 -0.62
C ARG A 55 8.96 -7.54 -0.63
N ILE A 56 7.65 -7.41 -0.55
CA ILE A 56 6.73 -8.53 -0.61
C ILE A 56 5.58 -8.22 -1.57
N GLU A 57 4.91 -9.28 -2.00
CA GLU A 57 3.65 -9.18 -2.70
C GLU A 57 2.59 -9.88 -1.85
N THR A 58 1.42 -9.27 -1.75
CA THR A 58 0.28 -9.81 -1.04
C THR A 58 -0.99 -9.23 -1.64
N TYR A 59 -2.11 -9.30 -0.95
CA TYR A 59 -3.36 -8.69 -1.40
C TYR A 59 -3.97 -7.86 -0.30
N ALA A 60 -4.73 -6.83 -0.70
CA ALA A 60 -5.31 -5.87 0.21
C ALA A 60 -6.66 -6.33 0.75
N ILE A 61 -6.89 -6.14 2.03
CA ILE A 61 -8.21 -6.27 2.65
C ILE A 61 -8.55 -4.96 3.36
N PRO A 62 -9.83 -4.53 3.34
CA PRO A 62 -10.18 -3.28 3.99
C PRO A 62 -10.19 -3.42 5.51
N ALA A 63 -9.59 -2.44 6.18
CA ALA A 63 -9.75 -2.20 7.61
C ALA A 63 -10.74 -1.05 7.82
N PRO A 64 -11.26 -0.85 9.03
CA PRO A 64 -12.28 0.17 9.26
C PRO A 64 -11.86 1.57 8.78
N ALA A 65 -12.78 2.26 8.14
CA ALA A 65 -12.54 3.59 7.59
C ALA A 65 -12.13 4.58 8.70
N GLY A 66 -11.05 5.31 8.45
CA GLY A 66 -10.53 6.29 9.41
C GLY A 66 -9.76 5.69 10.58
N SER A 67 -9.57 4.37 10.59
CA SER A 67 -8.87 3.69 11.70
C SER A 67 -7.36 3.91 11.69
N GLY A 68 -6.79 4.25 10.54
CA GLY A 68 -5.35 4.35 10.37
C GLY A 68 -4.65 2.99 10.40
N GLN A 69 -5.39 1.89 10.30
CA GLN A 69 -4.81 0.55 10.39
C GLN A 69 -4.04 0.19 9.12
N ILE A 70 -2.83 -0.29 9.31
CA ILE A 70 -2.00 -0.94 8.31
C ILE A 70 -1.45 -2.19 8.98
N THR A 71 -2.05 -3.35 8.69
CA THR A 71 -1.71 -4.60 9.36
C THR A 71 -1.12 -5.59 8.37
N ILE A 72 0.04 -6.16 8.73
CA ILE A 72 0.72 -7.16 7.90
C ILE A 72 0.44 -8.52 8.50
N ASN A 73 -0.22 -9.38 7.74
CA ASN A 73 -0.70 -10.68 8.20
C ASN A 73 0.03 -11.84 7.52
N GLY A 74 0.14 -12.96 8.24
CA GLY A 74 0.69 -14.20 7.70
C GLY A 74 2.21 -14.18 7.58
N ALA A 75 2.74 -14.93 6.64
CA ALA A 75 4.18 -15.10 6.46
C ALA A 75 4.91 -13.78 6.22
N ALA A 76 4.28 -12.82 5.55
CA ALA A 76 4.86 -11.51 5.31
C ALA A 76 5.19 -10.76 6.59
N ALA A 77 4.48 -11.04 7.69
CA ALA A 77 4.73 -10.40 8.98
C ALA A 77 6.15 -10.64 9.49
N ARG A 78 6.83 -11.69 9.01
CA ARG A 78 8.22 -11.97 9.38
C ARG A 78 9.20 -10.88 8.93
N LYS A 79 8.85 -10.09 7.93
CA LYS A 79 9.72 -9.06 7.34
C LYS A 79 9.35 -7.64 7.77
N PHE A 80 8.39 -7.51 8.68
CA PHE A 80 7.87 -6.22 9.11
C PHE A 80 7.75 -6.17 10.62
N GLN A 81 7.91 -4.98 11.17
CA GLN A 81 7.66 -4.70 12.59
C GLN A 81 6.67 -3.56 12.69
N ARG A 82 5.94 -3.53 13.80
CA ARG A 82 5.12 -2.37 14.14
C ARG A 82 5.98 -1.10 14.10
N LEU A 83 5.44 -0.04 13.52
CA LEU A 83 6.08 1.26 13.30
C LEU A 83 7.05 1.31 12.12
N ASP A 84 7.27 0.22 11.40
CA ASP A 84 8.00 0.29 10.13
C ASP A 84 7.24 1.18 9.14
N ILE A 85 8.00 1.92 8.35
CA ILE A 85 7.45 2.75 7.29
C ILE A 85 7.45 1.96 5.99
N VAL A 86 6.31 1.93 5.31
CA VAL A 86 6.13 1.14 4.10
C VAL A 86 5.56 1.98 2.96
N ILE A 87 5.81 1.51 1.75
CA ILE A 87 5.21 2.03 0.54
C ILE A 87 4.37 0.91 -0.05
N ILE A 88 3.09 1.19 -0.30
CA ILE A 88 2.15 0.22 -0.84
C ILE A 88 1.85 0.63 -2.27
N VAL A 89 2.06 -0.30 -3.23
CA VAL A 89 1.97 0.01 -4.65
C VAL A 89 1.13 -1.05 -5.35
N ALA A 90 0.28 -0.62 -6.27
CA ALA A 90 -0.46 -1.53 -7.14
C ALA A 90 -0.24 -1.17 -8.60
N PHE A 91 -0.23 -2.18 -9.45
CA PHE A 91 -0.02 -2.06 -10.87
C PHE A 91 -1.24 -2.58 -11.62
N VAL A 92 -1.46 -2.06 -12.81
CA VAL A 92 -2.49 -2.56 -13.72
C VAL A 92 -1.83 -3.05 -15.01
N LEU A 93 -2.31 -4.16 -15.54
CA LEU A 93 -1.89 -4.65 -16.84
C LEU A 93 -2.74 -3.98 -17.90
N THR A 94 -2.13 -3.16 -18.73
CA THR A 94 -2.84 -2.35 -19.73
C THR A 94 -1.93 -1.97 -20.88
N ASP A 95 -2.50 -1.63 -22.00
CA ASP A 95 -1.80 -1.00 -23.12
C ASP A 95 -2.09 0.51 -23.20
N GLU A 96 -2.77 1.06 -22.21
CA GLU A 96 -3.15 2.47 -22.16
C GLU A 96 -2.26 3.25 -21.19
N VAL A 97 -2.23 4.58 -21.38
CA VAL A 97 -1.61 5.50 -20.42
C VAL A 97 -2.52 5.60 -19.19
N VAL A 98 -1.93 5.44 -18.01
CA VAL A 98 -2.65 5.49 -16.73
C VAL A 98 -2.11 6.65 -15.91
N THR A 99 -3.02 7.48 -15.38
CA THR A 99 -2.67 8.47 -14.38
C THR A 99 -2.76 7.83 -13.00
N PRO A 100 -1.64 7.64 -12.29
CA PRO A 100 -1.67 6.93 -11.01
C PRO A 100 -2.34 7.78 -9.93
N LYS A 101 -2.97 7.10 -8.98
CA LYS A 101 -3.47 7.69 -7.74
C LYS A 101 -2.40 7.45 -6.67
N MET A 102 -1.64 8.47 -6.35
CA MET A 102 -0.60 8.42 -5.33
C MET A 102 -0.96 9.34 -4.19
N ILE A 103 -0.92 8.85 -2.96
CA ILE A 103 -1.26 9.63 -1.78
C ILE A 103 -0.12 9.60 -0.77
N LEU A 104 0.02 10.71 -0.03
CA LEU A 104 0.89 10.81 1.13
C LEU A 104 0.04 10.73 2.38
N VAL A 105 0.49 9.94 3.37
CA VAL A 105 -0.13 9.85 4.68
C VAL A 105 0.86 10.28 5.75
N ASP A 106 0.35 10.66 6.92
CA ASP A 106 1.18 11.04 8.06
C ASP A 106 1.51 9.82 8.94
N GLU A 107 2.15 10.04 10.08
CA GLU A 107 2.59 8.99 10.99
C GLU A 107 1.43 8.24 11.66
N LYS A 108 0.20 8.75 11.54
CA LYS A 108 -1.01 8.09 12.02
C LYS A 108 -1.82 7.50 10.87
N ASN A 109 -1.23 7.47 9.68
CA ASN A 109 -1.89 7.00 8.46
C ASN A 109 -3.12 7.82 8.06
N ALA A 110 -3.15 9.08 8.45
CA ALA A 110 -4.17 10.01 7.97
C ALA A 110 -3.72 10.59 6.63
N PHE A 111 -4.67 10.74 5.72
CA PHE A 111 -4.41 11.33 4.40
C PHE A 111 -3.90 12.77 4.55
N VAL A 112 -2.79 13.08 3.87
CA VAL A 112 -2.22 14.42 3.84
C VAL A 112 -2.54 15.13 2.52
N LYS A 113 -2.17 14.49 1.40
CA LYS A 113 -2.38 15.08 0.07
C LYS A 113 -2.19 14.06 -1.03
N ASP A 114 -2.73 14.37 -2.20
CA ASP A 114 -2.41 13.65 -3.41
C ASP A 114 -1.02 14.06 -3.89
N LEU A 115 -0.27 13.07 -4.42
CA LEU A 115 1.04 13.31 -5.01
C LEU A 115 0.92 13.32 -6.53
N ILE A 116 1.80 14.10 -7.17
CA ILE A 116 1.91 14.10 -8.62
C ILE A 116 3.20 13.36 -8.99
N ASP A 117 3.13 12.46 -9.98
CA ASP A 117 4.23 11.57 -10.33
C ASP A 117 5.52 12.30 -10.76
N ASN A 118 5.42 13.57 -11.17
CA ASN A 118 6.60 14.36 -11.57
C ASN A 118 7.09 15.31 -10.47
N GLN A 119 6.61 15.17 -9.22
CA GLN A 119 7.11 15.98 -8.12
C GLN A 119 8.48 15.46 -7.66
N PRO A 120 9.43 16.36 -7.35
CA PRO A 120 10.71 15.93 -6.78
C PRO A 120 10.51 15.15 -5.49
N GLY A 121 11.26 14.05 -5.33
CA GLY A 121 11.23 13.23 -4.12
C GLY A 121 10.13 12.19 -4.04
N ILE A 122 9.38 11.99 -5.11
CA ILE A 122 8.37 10.93 -5.15
C ILE A 122 9.01 9.60 -5.56
#